data_2761431f66967d4b7e57d08b2f1dfa8c
#
_entry.id   2761431f66967d4b7e57d08b2f1dfa8c
#
_cell.length_a   1.000
_cell.length_b   1.000
_cell.length_c   1.000
_cell.angle_alpha   90.00
_cell.angle_beta   90.00
_cell.angle_gamma   90.00
#
_symmetry.space_group_name_H-M   'P 1'
#
loop_
_entity.id
_entity.type
_entity.pdbx_description
1 polymer ?
#
loop_
_entity_poly.entity_id
_entity_poly.type
_entity_poly.pdbx_seq_one_letter_code
_entity_poly.pdbx_strand_id
1 'polypeptide(L)'
;MRFRTMLCACLGFGLLFSGCEARPSPQTEMVRLVADIHSYAQARQPGFLLVGNGAAGLLEVTRENPEENVARLLGALDGFLTESVFYESVEDATVPRSAEMAAYLAAMLAKPLAAGKAVFTLDYVSDAASAAADRAQGRAAGYVSMTVPRRELDVLPQEPLTGENSRSVARLAAVRNFVILLNPGRFESRAAYLAALRASPADLLIIDLYYGAAPLTRREVARLQEKPQGGRRLVLAYLSVGEAADYRPYWQKHWAAKRPDWLAQPNPAWPGSYRVKYWSRPWRRILYGSADAYLDEIIDAGFDGAFLDVMDAWQTFQ
;
A
#
# COMPACT_ATOMS: atom_id res chain seq x y z
N MET A 1 -41.28 -41.23 66.83
CA MET A 1 -41.20 -41.19 65.37
C MET A 1 -40.63 -39.85 64.95
N ARG A 2 -39.37 -39.78 64.59
CA ARG A 2 -38.71 -38.51 64.18
C ARG A 2 -38.41 -38.61 62.67
N PHE A 3 -39.05 -37.75 61.88
CA PHE A 3 -38.73 -37.60 60.44
C PHE A 3 -37.46 -36.76 60.30
N ARG A 4 -36.45 -37.30 59.64
CA ARG A 4 -35.25 -36.59 59.17
C ARG A 4 -35.50 -36.13 57.76
N THR A 5 -35.52 -34.85 57.57
CA THR A 5 -35.57 -34.20 56.27
C THR A 5 -34.14 -34.17 55.69
N MET A 6 -33.95 -34.79 54.52
CA MET A 6 -32.70 -34.83 53.80
C MET A 6 -32.65 -33.66 52.81
N LEU A 7 -31.72 -32.73 53.02
CA LEU A 7 -31.48 -31.58 52.15
C LEU A 7 -30.57 -32.04 50.99
N CYS A 8 -31.08 -32.08 49.78
CA CYS A 8 -30.29 -32.29 48.54
C CYS A 8 -29.68 -30.94 48.12
N ALA A 9 -28.36 -30.81 48.24
CA ALA A 9 -27.60 -29.70 47.69
C ALA A 9 -27.33 -29.95 46.19
N CYS A 10 -28.02 -29.24 45.32
CA CYS A 10 -27.68 -29.20 43.89
C CYS A 10 -26.45 -28.33 43.71
N LEU A 11 -25.29 -28.96 43.49
CA LEU A 11 -24.10 -28.29 42.98
C LEU A 11 -24.29 -28.01 41.48
N GLY A 12 -24.61 -26.74 41.18
CA GLY A 12 -24.62 -26.22 39.80
C GLY A 12 -23.20 -26.20 39.25
N PHE A 13 -22.87 -27.13 38.35
CA PHE A 13 -21.68 -27.07 37.53
C PHE A 13 -21.91 -25.97 36.44
N GLY A 14 -21.37 -24.79 36.68
CA GLY A 14 -21.30 -23.74 35.65
C GLY A 14 -20.33 -24.17 34.58
N LEU A 15 -20.85 -24.61 33.43
CA LEU A 15 -20.08 -24.77 32.20
C LEU A 15 -19.63 -23.38 31.73
N LEU A 16 -18.40 -23.03 32.03
CA LEU A 16 -17.68 -21.96 31.38
C LEU A 16 -17.50 -22.37 29.90
N PHE A 17 -18.43 -21.96 29.04
CA PHE A 17 -18.17 -21.96 27.62
C PHE A 17 -17.07 -20.92 27.38
N SER A 18 -15.82 -21.38 27.35
CA SER A 18 -14.71 -20.65 26.75
C SER A 18 -15.01 -20.58 25.26
N GLY A 19 -15.68 -19.53 24.83
CA GLY A 19 -15.94 -19.26 23.44
C GLY A 19 -14.58 -19.15 22.75
N CYS A 20 -14.22 -20.16 21.96
CA CYS A 20 -13.14 -20.07 21.02
C CYS A 20 -13.60 -19.00 19.99
N GLU A 21 -13.24 -17.73 20.22
CA GLU A 21 -13.48 -16.70 19.22
C GLU A 21 -12.77 -17.15 17.94
N ALA A 22 -13.56 -17.36 16.90
CA ALA A 22 -13.04 -17.71 15.59
C ALA A 22 -12.03 -16.62 15.17
N ARG A 23 -10.89 -17.05 14.65
CA ARG A 23 -9.87 -16.12 14.17
C ARG A 23 -10.50 -15.18 13.14
N PRO A 24 -10.22 -13.87 13.20
CA PRO A 24 -10.68 -12.94 12.19
C PRO A 24 -10.27 -13.38 10.78
N SER A 25 -11.09 -13.03 9.79
CA SER A 25 -10.75 -13.30 8.38
C SER A 25 -9.45 -12.63 7.97
N PRO A 26 -8.75 -13.14 6.95
CA PRO A 26 -7.58 -12.47 6.39
C PRO A 26 -7.86 -11.02 6.00
N GLN A 27 -9.02 -10.72 5.39
CA GLN A 27 -9.41 -9.35 5.06
C GLN A 27 -9.49 -8.46 6.31
N THR A 28 -10.16 -8.94 7.36
CA THR A 28 -10.27 -8.21 8.64
C THR A 28 -8.89 -7.94 9.25
N GLU A 29 -7.97 -8.89 9.18
CA GLU A 29 -6.61 -8.71 9.70
C GLU A 29 -5.80 -7.69 8.89
N MET A 30 -5.98 -7.63 7.55
CA MET A 30 -5.33 -6.62 6.72
C MET A 30 -5.88 -5.22 7.03
N VAL A 31 -7.20 -5.08 7.12
CA VAL A 31 -7.83 -3.80 7.49
C VAL A 31 -7.38 -3.33 8.89
N ARG A 32 -7.25 -4.25 9.85
CA ARG A 32 -6.72 -3.94 11.19
C ARG A 32 -5.28 -3.46 11.12
N LEU A 33 -4.41 -4.15 10.36
CA LEU A 33 -3.03 -3.73 10.19
C LEU A 33 -2.93 -2.31 9.62
N VAL A 34 -3.70 -1.99 8.58
CA VAL A 34 -3.72 -0.66 7.96
C VAL A 34 -4.20 0.41 8.95
N ALA A 35 -5.25 0.12 9.71
CA ALA A 35 -5.77 1.03 10.74
C ALA A 35 -4.76 1.25 11.88
N ASP A 36 -4.02 0.20 12.28
CA ASP A 36 -2.97 0.30 13.30
C ASP A 36 -1.78 1.15 12.79
N ILE A 37 -1.36 0.94 11.53
CA ILE A 37 -0.33 1.76 10.86
C ILE A 37 -0.78 3.22 10.81
N HIS A 38 -2.01 3.49 10.41
CA HIS A 38 -2.56 4.85 10.38
C HIS A 38 -2.51 5.50 11.77
N SER A 39 -3.04 4.82 12.78
CA SER A 39 -3.08 5.35 14.15
C SER A 39 -1.68 5.64 14.69
N TYR A 40 -0.74 4.74 14.43
CA TYR A 40 0.65 4.89 14.82
C TYR A 40 1.32 6.07 14.11
N ALA A 41 1.17 6.16 12.78
CA ALA A 41 1.75 7.23 11.97
C ALA A 41 1.21 8.61 12.37
N GLN A 42 -0.11 8.74 12.58
CA GLN A 42 -0.72 9.99 13.03
C GLN A 42 -0.23 10.43 14.42
N ALA A 43 0.03 9.49 15.33
CA ALA A 43 0.59 9.80 16.64
C ALA A 43 2.05 10.28 16.56
N ARG A 44 2.82 9.81 15.57
CA ARG A 44 4.23 10.18 15.35
C ARG A 44 4.37 11.49 14.54
N GLN A 45 3.56 11.62 13.50
CA GLN A 45 3.55 12.75 12.57
C GLN A 45 2.12 13.07 12.17
N PRO A 46 1.43 13.99 12.85
CA PRO A 46 0.08 14.43 12.46
C PRO A 46 0.04 14.87 10.99
N GLY A 47 -0.92 14.37 10.25
CA GLY A 47 -1.07 14.63 8.81
C GLY A 47 -0.23 13.74 7.90
N PHE A 48 0.41 12.68 8.43
CA PHE A 48 1.09 11.67 7.64
C PHE A 48 0.10 10.92 6.73
N LEU A 49 0.37 10.89 5.43
CA LEU A 49 -0.55 10.38 4.42
C LEU A 49 -0.35 8.87 4.17
N LEU A 50 -1.44 8.15 3.94
CA LEU A 50 -1.39 6.75 3.54
C LEU A 50 -2.13 6.54 2.21
N VAL A 51 -1.44 5.93 1.24
CA VAL A 51 -2.03 5.45 -0.01
C VAL A 51 -1.91 3.93 -0.05
N GLY A 52 -3.02 3.22 -0.26
CA GLY A 52 -3.03 1.76 -0.31
C GLY A 52 -3.07 1.23 -1.74
N ASN A 53 -2.18 0.28 -2.07
CA ASN A 53 -2.18 -0.48 -3.32
C ASN A 53 -2.72 -1.90 -3.12
N GLY A 54 -3.51 -2.40 -4.11
CA GLY A 54 -4.14 -3.71 -4.01
C GLY A 54 -5.35 -3.76 -3.06
N ALA A 55 -5.89 -2.59 -2.69
CA ALA A 55 -6.99 -2.48 -1.72
C ALA A 55 -8.39 -2.71 -2.30
N ALA A 56 -8.56 -2.82 -3.64
CA ALA A 56 -9.87 -2.87 -4.27
C ALA A 56 -10.77 -3.99 -3.72
N GLY A 57 -10.23 -5.20 -3.54
CA GLY A 57 -10.98 -6.33 -2.96
C GLY A 57 -11.36 -6.15 -1.49
N LEU A 58 -10.68 -5.27 -0.74
CA LEU A 58 -11.03 -4.92 0.64
C LEU A 58 -12.15 -3.87 0.71
N LEU A 59 -12.56 -3.30 -0.41
CA LEU A 59 -13.71 -2.41 -0.51
C LEU A 59 -15.02 -3.18 -0.77
N GLU A 60 -14.95 -4.46 -1.11
CA GLU A 60 -16.12 -5.31 -1.27
C GLU A 60 -16.67 -5.72 0.09
N VAL A 61 -17.99 -5.53 0.29
CA VAL A 61 -18.67 -5.99 1.52
C VAL A 61 -19.05 -7.45 1.33
N THR A 62 -18.49 -8.31 2.17
CA THR A 62 -18.76 -9.75 2.21
C THR A 62 -18.97 -10.20 3.65
N ARG A 63 -19.29 -11.48 3.85
CA ARG A 63 -19.36 -12.07 5.18
C ARG A 63 -18.02 -11.99 5.91
N GLU A 64 -16.93 -12.19 5.19
CA GLU A 64 -15.54 -12.19 5.68
C GLU A 64 -14.98 -10.77 5.80
N ASN A 65 -15.59 -9.80 5.09
CA ASN A 65 -15.21 -8.38 5.11
C ASN A 65 -16.47 -7.51 5.28
N PRO A 66 -16.99 -7.37 6.51
CA PRO A 66 -18.21 -6.62 6.78
C PRO A 66 -18.03 -5.10 6.56
N GLU A 67 -19.14 -4.38 6.49
CA GLU A 67 -19.19 -2.94 6.19
C GLU A 67 -18.30 -2.09 7.12
N GLU A 68 -18.20 -2.47 8.40
CA GLU A 68 -17.34 -1.79 9.36
C GLU A 68 -15.85 -1.84 8.96
N ASN A 69 -15.41 -2.91 8.30
CA ASN A 69 -14.06 -3.02 7.78
C ASN A 69 -13.84 -2.06 6.60
N VAL A 70 -14.82 -1.97 5.69
CA VAL A 70 -14.76 -1.02 4.57
C VAL A 70 -14.73 0.41 5.09
N ALA A 71 -15.60 0.76 6.05
CA ALA A 71 -15.60 2.07 6.69
C ALA A 71 -14.28 2.38 7.41
N ARG A 72 -13.72 1.40 8.13
CA ARG A 72 -12.40 1.52 8.80
C ARG A 72 -11.26 1.73 7.79
N LEU A 73 -11.26 1.00 6.68
CA LEU A 73 -10.27 1.16 5.62
C LEU A 73 -10.34 2.55 4.98
N LEU A 74 -11.55 3.00 4.63
CA LEU A 74 -11.79 4.35 4.11
C LEU A 74 -11.39 5.45 5.10
N GLY A 75 -11.53 5.21 6.41
CA GLY A 75 -11.07 6.11 7.45
C GLY A 75 -9.54 6.16 7.61
N ALA A 76 -8.85 5.05 7.34
CA ALA A 76 -7.42 4.91 7.53
C ALA A 76 -6.57 5.34 6.32
N LEU A 77 -7.10 5.28 5.10
CA LEU A 77 -6.38 5.65 3.89
C LEU A 77 -6.82 7.03 3.38
N ASP A 78 -5.85 7.81 2.91
CA ASP A 78 -6.06 9.12 2.27
C ASP A 78 -6.19 8.99 0.75
N GLY A 79 -5.69 7.91 0.18
CA GLY A 79 -5.76 7.59 -1.24
C GLY A 79 -5.68 6.09 -1.51
N PHE A 80 -6.15 5.70 -2.69
CA PHE A 80 -6.18 4.33 -3.18
C PHE A 80 -5.49 4.28 -4.53
N LEU A 81 -4.54 3.37 -4.70
CA LEU A 81 -3.97 3.06 -5.99
C LEU A 81 -4.41 1.66 -6.41
N THR A 82 -4.74 1.49 -7.67
CA THR A 82 -5.08 0.20 -8.27
C THR A 82 -4.33 0.06 -9.60
N GLU A 83 -3.70 -1.09 -9.75
CA GLU A 83 -2.97 -1.43 -10.96
C GLU A 83 -3.86 -2.11 -11.98
N SER A 84 -3.54 -1.94 -13.27
CA SER A 84 -4.19 -2.61 -14.38
C SER A 84 -5.71 -2.42 -14.38
N VAL A 85 -6.17 -1.18 -14.32
CA VAL A 85 -7.60 -0.83 -14.28
C VAL A 85 -8.22 -0.85 -15.67
N PHE A 86 -7.54 -0.29 -16.66
CA PHE A 86 -8.01 -0.19 -18.04
C PHE A 86 -7.24 -1.12 -18.99
N TYR A 87 -5.97 -1.35 -18.71
CA TYR A 87 -5.07 -2.21 -19.47
C TYR A 87 -4.27 -3.11 -18.56
N GLU A 88 -3.96 -4.30 -19.04
CA GLU A 88 -3.05 -5.25 -18.39
C GLU A 88 -1.94 -5.67 -19.35
N SER A 89 -0.82 -6.11 -18.81
CA SER A 89 0.26 -6.71 -19.58
C SER A 89 0.13 -8.23 -19.54
N VAL A 90 -0.05 -8.82 -20.71
CA VAL A 90 -0.10 -10.27 -20.90
C VAL A 90 1.02 -10.63 -21.86
N GLU A 91 2.00 -11.41 -21.42
CA GLU A 91 3.18 -11.78 -22.24
C GLU A 91 3.83 -10.54 -22.91
N ASP A 92 4.01 -9.47 -22.14
CA ASP A 92 4.53 -8.17 -22.58
C ASP A 92 3.66 -7.38 -23.59
N ALA A 93 2.47 -7.90 -23.93
CA ALA A 93 1.51 -7.19 -24.76
C ALA A 93 0.55 -6.35 -23.91
N THR A 94 0.28 -5.12 -24.35
CA THR A 94 -0.79 -4.28 -23.79
C THR A 94 -2.15 -4.82 -24.23
N VAL A 95 -2.98 -5.26 -23.28
CA VAL A 95 -4.31 -5.83 -23.54
C VAL A 95 -5.35 -5.02 -22.76
N PRO A 96 -6.45 -4.60 -23.40
CA PRO A 96 -7.55 -3.98 -22.67
C PRO A 96 -8.12 -4.92 -21.62
N ARG A 97 -8.44 -4.38 -20.44
CA ARG A 97 -9.06 -5.12 -19.34
C ARG A 97 -10.41 -5.67 -19.77
N SER A 98 -10.77 -6.87 -19.32
CA SER A 98 -12.10 -7.43 -19.59
C SER A 98 -13.20 -6.50 -19.05
N ALA A 99 -14.33 -6.41 -19.75
CA ALA A 99 -15.45 -5.53 -19.38
C ALA A 99 -15.99 -5.87 -17.98
N GLU A 100 -15.99 -7.16 -17.60
CA GLU A 100 -16.43 -7.62 -16.27
C GLU A 100 -15.50 -7.08 -15.16
N MET A 101 -14.19 -7.27 -15.33
CA MET A 101 -13.21 -6.79 -14.34
C MET A 101 -13.16 -5.25 -14.28
N ALA A 102 -13.25 -4.57 -15.43
CA ALA A 102 -13.32 -3.11 -15.46
C ALA A 102 -14.56 -2.58 -14.71
N ALA A 103 -15.73 -3.21 -14.89
CA ALA A 103 -16.94 -2.86 -14.16
C ALA A 103 -16.81 -3.14 -12.65
N TYR A 104 -16.21 -4.27 -12.27
CA TYR A 104 -15.93 -4.58 -10.86
C TYR A 104 -15.02 -3.54 -10.22
N LEU A 105 -13.89 -3.22 -10.84
CA LEU A 105 -12.95 -2.22 -10.32
C LEU A 105 -13.59 -0.83 -10.23
N ALA A 106 -14.37 -0.43 -11.24
CA ALA A 106 -15.10 0.84 -11.21
C ALA A 106 -16.08 0.91 -10.03
N ALA A 107 -16.82 -0.16 -9.76
CA ALA A 107 -17.73 -0.24 -8.61
C ALA A 107 -17.00 -0.15 -7.27
N MET A 108 -15.84 -0.80 -7.14
CA MET A 108 -15.02 -0.72 -5.92
C MET A 108 -14.42 0.69 -5.75
N LEU A 109 -13.85 1.27 -6.80
CA LEU A 109 -13.20 2.58 -6.75
C LEU A 109 -14.19 3.76 -6.63
N ALA A 110 -15.45 3.56 -6.95
CA ALA A 110 -16.51 4.55 -6.66
C ALA A 110 -16.67 4.83 -5.15
N LYS A 111 -16.36 3.86 -4.27
CA LYS A 111 -16.48 4.01 -2.82
C LYS A 111 -15.48 5.02 -2.24
N PRO A 112 -14.16 4.93 -2.51
CA PRO A 112 -13.22 5.95 -2.06
C PRO A 112 -13.48 7.32 -2.71
N LEU A 113 -13.90 7.39 -3.97
CA LEU A 113 -14.30 8.67 -4.59
C LEU A 113 -15.47 9.31 -3.85
N ALA A 114 -16.52 8.54 -3.56
CA ALA A 114 -17.67 9.02 -2.79
C ALA A 114 -17.28 9.47 -1.37
N ALA A 115 -16.25 8.88 -0.79
CA ALA A 115 -15.67 9.28 0.50
C ALA A 115 -14.68 10.46 0.38
N GLY A 116 -14.54 11.08 -0.79
CA GLY A 116 -13.63 12.22 -1.03
C GLY A 116 -12.14 11.86 -1.02
N LYS A 117 -11.81 10.58 -1.18
CA LYS A 117 -10.41 10.10 -1.23
C LYS A 117 -9.86 10.21 -2.63
N ALA A 118 -8.54 10.40 -2.74
CA ALA A 118 -7.85 10.35 -4.03
C ALA A 118 -7.81 8.91 -4.58
N VAL A 119 -8.07 8.76 -5.87
CA VAL A 119 -7.94 7.48 -6.58
C VAL A 119 -6.90 7.62 -7.66
N PHE A 120 -5.91 6.76 -7.61
CA PHE A 120 -4.80 6.65 -8.54
C PHE A 120 -4.90 5.35 -9.32
N THR A 121 -4.56 5.38 -10.61
CA THR A 121 -4.46 4.16 -11.43
C THR A 121 -3.09 4.07 -12.07
N LEU A 122 -2.56 2.86 -12.14
CA LEU A 122 -1.28 2.54 -12.75
C LEU A 122 -1.48 1.39 -13.73
N ASP A 123 -1.35 1.68 -15.02
CA ASP A 123 -1.53 0.68 -16.07
C ASP A 123 -0.23 0.44 -16.84
N TYR A 124 -0.02 -0.81 -17.23
CA TYR A 124 1.19 -1.25 -17.92
C TYR A 124 0.96 -1.20 -19.42
N VAL A 125 1.42 -0.11 -20.04
CA VAL A 125 1.13 0.23 -21.43
C VAL A 125 2.42 0.60 -22.15
N SER A 126 2.68 -0.04 -23.28
CA SER A 126 3.90 0.14 -24.07
C SER A 126 3.74 1.05 -25.28
N ASP A 127 2.51 1.42 -25.67
CA ASP A 127 2.24 2.26 -26.84
C ASP A 127 1.52 3.58 -26.47
N ALA A 128 1.79 4.63 -27.24
CA ALA A 128 1.28 5.98 -26.96
C ALA A 128 -0.24 6.10 -27.11
N ALA A 129 -0.87 5.32 -28.00
CA ALA A 129 -2.31 5.41 -28.24
C ALA A 129 -3.09 4.84 -27.05
N SER A 130 -2.71 3.67 -26.56
CA SER A 130 -3.27 3.05 -25.35
C SER A 130 -3.00 3.92 -24.11
N ALA A 131 -1.80 4.52 -24.00
CA ALA A 131 -1.49 5.42 -22.89
C ALA A 131 -2.36 6.69 -22.91
N ALA A 132 -2.66 7.24 -24.10
CA ALA A 132 -3.55 8.38 -24.22
C ALA A 132 -5.01 8.01 -23.89
N ALA A 133 -5.47 6.84 -24.32
CA ALA A 133 -6.81 6.32 -24.02
C ALA A 133 -6.98 6.04 -22.51
N ASP A 134 -5.98 5.44 -21.85
CA ASP A 134 -5.93 5.23 -20.42
C ASP A 134 -6.14 6.55 -19.65
N ARG A 135 -5.31 7.55 -19.93
CA ARG A 135 -5.40 8.86 -19.29
C ARG A 135 -6.75 9.55 -19.53
N ALA A 136 -7.36 9.32 -20.70
CA ALA A 136 -8.69 9.87 -20.99
C ALA A 136 -9.78 9.18 -20.18
N GLN A 137 -9.75 7.84 -20.09
CA GLN A 137 -10.68 7.03 -19.29
C GLN A 137 -10.56 7.37 -17.80
N GLY A 138 -9.32 7.43 -17.28
CA GLY A 138 -9.07 7.80 -15.90
C GLY A 138 -9.62 9.18 -15.54
N ARG A 139 -9.36 10.19 -16.37
CA ARG A 139 -9.94 11.54 -16.16
C ARG A 139 -11.47 11.52 -16.16
N ALA A 140 -12.08 10.77 -17.08
CA ALA A 140 -13.54 10.66 -17.15
C ALA A 140 -14.12 10.00 -15.89
N ALA A 141 -13.39 9.05 -15.30
CA ALA A 141 -13.74 8.36 -14.04
C ALA A 141 -13.38 9.16 -12.76
N GLY A 142 -12.68 10.29 -12.89
CA GLY A 142 -12.21 11.08 -11.75
C GLY A 142 -10.94 10.55 -11.09
N TYR A 143 -10.16 9.71 -11.80
CA TYR A 143 -8.90 9.15 -11.33
C TYR A 143 -7.70 9.99 -11.79
N VAL A 144 -6.59 9.87 -11.06
CA VAL A 144 -5.28 10.34 -11.49
C VAL A 144 -4.53 9.14 -12.04
N SER A 145 -4.41 9.06 -13.37
CA SER A 145 -3.82 7.90 -14.06
C SER A 145 -2.36 8.13 -14.43
N MET A 146 -1.58 7.07 -14.34
CA MET A 146 -0.22 6.97 -14.83
C MET A 146 -0.07 5.66 -15.61
N THR A 147 0.63 5.71 -16.74
CA THR A 147 1.02 4.51 -17.49
C THR A 147 2.53 4.36 -17.49
N VAL A 148 2.97 3.13 -17.42
CA VAL A 148 4.40 2.74 -17.50
C VAL A 148 4.55 1.54 -18.43
N PRO A 149 5.71 1.38 -19.11
CA PRO A 149 5.87 0.30 -20.08
C PRO A 149 6.02 -1.08 -19.44
N ARG A 150 6.32 -1.15 -18.13
CA ARG A 150 6.60 -2.42 -17.45
C ARG A 150 6.52 -2.34 -15.93
N ARG A 151 6.37 -3.50 -15.31
CA ARG A 151 6.07 -3.65 -13.87
C ARG A 151 7.25 -3.39 -12.94
N GLU A 152 8.47 -3.32 -13.43
CA GLU A 152 9.67 -3.09 -12.62
C GLU A 152 9.71 -1.68 -12.00
N LEU A 153 8.94 -0.74 -12.52
CA LEU A 153 8.87 0.65 -12.01
C LEU A 153 10.27 1.26 -11.82
N ASP A 154 11.13 1.08 -12.84
CA ASP A 154 12.55 1.43 -12.83
C ASP A 154 12.92 2.55 -13.82
N VAL A 155 11.91 3.15 -14.47
CA VAL A 155 12.06 4.25 -15.43
C VAL A 155 11.12 5.39 -15.11
N LEU A 156 11.55 6.61 -15.37
CA LEU A 156 10.68 7.79 -15.35
C LEU A 156 9.88 7.89 -16.65
N PRO A 157 8.68 8.50 -16.64
CA PRO A 157 7.94 8.81 -17.86
C PRO A 157 8.80 9.62 -18.82
N GLN A 158 8.78 9.24 -20.10
CA GLN A 158 9.50 9.96 -21.16
C GLN A 158 8.66 11.10 -21.74
N GLU A 159 7.32 10.99 -21.66
CA GLU A 159 6.39 12.02 -22.10
C GLU A 159 6.08 13.02 -20.97
N PRO A 160 5.73 14.28 -21.31
CA PRO A 160 5.28 15.25 -20.32
C PRO A 160 4.09 14.72 -19.52
N LEU A 161 4.10 14.98 -18.21
CA LEU A 161 3.00 14.59 -17.35
C LEU A 161 1.76 15.45 -17.63
N THR A 162 0.61 14.80 -17.74
CA THR A 162 -0.66 15.54 -17.90
C THR A 162 -0.93 16.39 -16.66
N GLY A 163 -1.27 17.66 -16.85
CA GLY A 163 -1.65 18.56 -15.74
C GLY A 163 -0.46 19.10 -14.94
N GLU A 164 0.73 19.17 -15.55
CA GLU A 164 1.89 19.83 -14.94
C GLU A 164 1.57 21.25 -14.48
N ASN A 165 2.07 21.62 -13.33
CA ASN A 165 1.82 22.93 -12.73
C ASN A 165 2.87 23.28 -11.66
N SER A 166 2.97 24.58 -11.31
CA SER A 166 3.87 25.09 -10.30
C SER A 166 3.22 25.26 -8.90
N ARG A 167 1.97 24.79 -8.70
CA ARG A 167 1.27 24.99 -7.43
C ARG A 167 1.84 24.07 -6.35
N SER A 168 1.80 24.53 -5.11
CA SER A 168 2.07 23.68 -3.95
C SER A 168 0.94 22.71 -3.71
N VAL A 169 1.29 21.43 -3.48
CA VAL A 169 0.36 20.34 -3.17
C VAL A 169 0.64 19.88 -1.74
N ALA A 170 -0.40 19.96 -0.90
CA ALA A 170 -0.31 19.57 0.52
C ALA A 170 -1.27 18.43 0.89
N ARG A 171 -2.11 17.97 -0.04
CA ARG A 171 -3.09 16.89 0.18
C ARG A 171 -3.32 16.12 -1.11
N LEU A 172 -3.61 14.82 -1.00
CA LEU A 172 -3.76 13.93 -2.15
C LEU A 172 -4.89 14.35 -3.11
N ALA A 173 -5.98 14.92 -2.61
CA ALA A 173 -7.08 15.41 -3.45
C ALA A 173 -6.70 16.58 -4.38
N ALA A 174 -5.53 17.23 -4.16
CA ALA A 174 -5.03 18.29 -5.01
C ALA A 174 -4.03 17.80 -6.08
N VAL A 175 -3.61 16.52 -6.02
CA VAL A 175 -2.69 15.90 -6.97
C VAL A 175 -3.36 15.78 -8.35
N ARG A 176 -2.65 16.16 -9.39
CA ARG A 176 -3.10 16.09 -10.79
C ARG A 176 -2.32 15.07 -11.62
N ASN A 177 -1.14 14.73 -11.16
CA ASN A 177 -0.26 13.73 -11.76
C ASN A 177 0.69 13.17 -10.71
N PHE A 178 1.22 12.00 -10.97
CA PHE A 178 2.20 11.38 -10.08
C PHE A 178 3.24 10.60 -10.88
N VAL A 179 4.33 10.28 -10.20
CA VAL A 179 5.37 9.37 -10.67
C VAL A 179 5.61 8.33 -9.60
N ILE A 180 5.63 7.07 -10.00
CA ILE A 180 6.06 5.95 -9.17
C ILE A 180 7.36 5.37 -9.73
N LEU A 181 8.41 5.29 -8.91
CA LEU A 181 9.73 4.78 -9.26
C LEU A 181 10.31 4.03 -8.06
N LEU A 182 10.14 2.72 -8.04
CA LEU A 182 10.49 1.87 -6.89
C LEU A 182 11.86 1.20 -7.03
N ASN A 183 12.33 0.98 -8.26
CA ASN A 183 13.59 0.28 -8.53
C ASN A 183 14.62 1.22 -9.17
N PRO A 184 15.48 1.88 -8.36
CA PRO A 184 16.45 2.85 -8.86
C PRO A 184 17.67 2.25 -9.54
N GLY A 185 17.74 0.93 -9.73
CA GLY A 185 18.93 0.21 -10.20
C GLY A 185 19.43 0.56 -11.62
N ARG A 186 18.62 1.28 -12.42
CA ARG A 186 19.04 1.80 -13.74
C ARG A 186 19.82 3.10 -13.68
N PHE A 187 19.84 3.76 -12.54
CA PHE A 187 20.58 5.00 -12.38
C PHE A 187 22.03 4.69 -11.99
N GLU A 188 22.97 5.32 -12.68
CA GLU A 188 24.42 5.10 -12.47
C GLU A 188 24.88 5.43 -11.04
N SER A 189 24.17 6.34 -10.38
CA SER A 189 24.49 6.74 -9.01
C SER A 189 23.26 7.30 -8.27
N ARG A 190 23.34 7.32 -6.94
CA ARG A 190 22.37 8.01 -6.08
C ARG A 190 22.16 9.47 -6.46
N ALA A 191 23.25 10.17 -6.84
CA ALA A 191 23.18 11.56 -7.27
C ALA A 191 22.39 11.72 -8.58
N ALA A 192 22.60 10.84 -9.56
CA ALA A 192 21.86 10.81 -10.82
C ALA A 192 20.37 10.49 -10.60
N TYR A 193 20.06 9.52 -9.74
CA TYR A 193 18.70 9.18 -9.34
C TYR A 193 17.95 10.39 -8.73
N LEU A 194 18.57 11.02 -7.72
CA LEU A 194 17.98 12.17 -7.06
C LEU A 194 17.84 13.39 -8.00
N ALA A 195 18.79 13.60 -8.90
CA ALA A 195 18.70 14.66 -9.89
C ALA A 195 17.55 14.44 -10.86
N ALA A 196 17.34 13.22 -11.33
CA ALA A 196 16.23 12.85 -12.21
C ALA A 196 14.86 13.04 -11.54
N LEU A 197 14.71 12.59 -10.28
CA LEU A 197 13.48 12.81 -9.51
C LEU A 197 13.19 14.30 -9.27
N ARG A 198 14.23 15.09 -8.97
CA ARG A 198 14.08 16.54 -8.76
C ARG A 198 13.67 17.28 -10.03
N ALA A 199 14.13 16.81 -11.19
CA ALA A 199 13.76 17.38 -12.49
C ALA A 199 12.31 17.07 -12.90
N SER A 200 11.69 16.06 -12.30
CA SER A 200 10.29 15.72 -12.57
C SER A 200 9.34 16.84 -12.10
N PRO A 201 8.36 17.26 -12.90
CA PRO A 201 7.34 18.25 -12.53
C PRO A 201 6.16 17.67 -11.72
N ALA A 202 6.21 16.41 -11.34
CA ALA A 202 5.10 15.68 -10.69
C ALA A 202 4.61 16.35 -9.40
N ASP A 203 3.30 16.28 -9.17
CA ASP A 203 2.63 16.69 -7.94
C ASP A 203 2.87 15.72 -6.78
N LEU A 204 3.10 14.45 -7.11
CA LEU A 204 3.36 13.36 -6.16
C LEU A 204 4.48 12.46 -6.70
N LEU A 205 5.45 12.16 -5.85
CA LEU A 205 6.42 11.09 -6.08
C LEU A 205 6.14 9.94 -5.11
N ILE A 206 6.12 8.71 -5.64
CA ILE A 206 6.10 7.46 -4.85
C ILE A 206 7.41 6.76 -5.15
N ILE A 207 8.28 6.63 -4.16
CA ILE A 207 9.65 6.13 -4.31
C ILE A 207 10.03 5.17 -3.19
N ASP A 208 11.09 4.41 -3.38
CA ASP A 208 11.65 3.63 -2.28
C ASP A 208 12.36 4.54 -1.25
N LEU A 209 12.31 4.14 0.03
CA LEU A 209 13.12 4.78 1.08
C LEU A 209 14.62 4.63 0.79
N TYR A 210 15.02 3.53 0.15
CA TYR A 210 16.41 3.18 -0.03
C TYR A 210 16.90 3.38 -1.47
N TYR A 211 18.14 3.83 -1.60
CA TYR A 211 18.94 3.65 -2.79
C TYR A 211 20.03 2.63 -2.46
N GLY A 212 19.91 1.41 -2.99
CA GLY A 212 20.72 0.28 -2.51
C GLY A 212 20.42 -0.04 -1.04
N ALA A 213 21.44 -0.17 -0.21
CA ALA A 213 21.29 -0.46 1.22
C ALA A 213 21.15 0.83 2.10
N ALA A 214 21.25 2.01 1.52
CA ALA A 214 21.28 3.27 2.27
C ALA A 214 19.95 4.03 2.17
N PRO A 215 19.29 4.37 3.29
CA PRO A 215 18.07 5.17 3.26
C PRO A 215 18.33 6.59 2.76
N LEU A 216 17.30 7.21 2.18
CA LEU A 216 17.33 8.63 1.86
C LEU A 216 17.36 9.45 3.14
N THR A 217 18.18 10.49 3.12
CA THR A 217 18.28 11.41 4.25
C THR A 217 17.14 12.42 4.24
N ARG A 218 16.79 12.98 5.39
CA ARG A 218 15.81 14.07 5.52
C ARG A 218 16.11 15.26 4.58
N ARG A 219 17.38 15.58 4.37
CA ARG A 219 17.79 16.65 3.46
C ARG A 219 17.51 16.31 1.99
N GLU A 220 17.69 15.05 1.60
CA GLU A 220 17.40 14.60 0.23
C GLU A 220 15.89 14.59 -0.01
N VAL A 221 15.10 14.05 0.92
CA VAL A 221 13.64 14.05 0.83
C VAL A 221 13.09 15.48 0.78
N ALA A 222 13.57 16.40 1.63
CA ALA A 222 13.17 17.81 1.59
C ALA A 222 13.42 18.46 0.23
N ARG A 223 14.54 18.14 -0.43
CA ARG A 223 14.83 18.63 -1.79
C ARG A 223 13.94 17.99 -2.87
N LEU A 224 13.49 16.76 -2.66
CA LEU A 224 12.53 16.11 -3.56
C LEU A 224 11.13 16.72 -3.42
N GLN A 225 10.79 17.30 -2.29
CA GLN A 225 9.51 17.98 -2.06
C GLN A 225 9.40 19.32 -2.81
N GLU A 226 10.47 19.82 -3.38
CA GLU A 226 10.48 21.02 -4.21
C GLU A 226 10.28 20.67 -5.68
N LYS A 227 9.38 21.37 -6.40
CA LYS A 227 9.21 21.21 -7.85
C LYS A 227 10.19 22.08 -8.63
N PRO A 228 10.63 21.65 -9.84
CA PRO A 228 11.58 22.44 -10.65
C PRO A 228 11.02 23.80 -11.11
N GLN A 229 9.69 23.90 -11.28
CA GLN A 229 9.02 25.15 -11.67
C GLN A 229 8.54 25.99 -10.47
N GLY A 230 8.92 25.62 -9.26
CA GLY A 230 8.44 26.22 -8.01
C GLY A 230 7.24 25.45 -7.42
N GLY A 231 6.92 25.79 -6.18
CA GLY A 231 5.90 25.07 -5.41
C GLY A 231 6.41 23.77 -4.78
N ARG A 232 5.56 23.15 -3.98
CA ARG A 232 5.85 21.91 -3.24
C ARG A 232 5.06 20.75 -3.80
N ARG A 233 5.66 19.57 -3.83
CA ARG A 233 5.00 18.29 -4.11
C ARG A 233 4.95 17.41 -2.87
N LEU A 234 4.13 16.37 -2.93
CA LEU A 234 4.15 15.27 -1.96
C LEU A 234 5.17 14.20 -2.38
N VAL A 235 5.82 13.60 -1.38
CA VAL A 235 6.74 12.48 -1.57
C VAL A 235 6.36 11.38 -0.58
N LEU A 236 5.91 10.22 -1.10
CA LEU A 236 5.56 9.05 -0.33
C LEU A 236 6.62 7.97 -0.47
N ALA A 237 6.88 7.26 0.62
CA ALA A 237 7.78 6.11 0.60
C ALA A 237 7.02 4.80 0.43
N TYR A 238 7.56 3.90 -0.38
CA TYR A 238 7.09 2.52 -0.50
C TYR A 238 7.23 1.75 0.81
N LEU A 239 6.19 1.01 1.18
CA LEU A 239 6.18 0.11 2.33
C LEU A 239 5.33 -1.13 2.00
N SER A 240 5.98 -2.28 1.75
CA SER A 240 5.24 -3.54 1.61
C SER A 240 4.70 -4.01 2.96
N VAL A 241 3.38 -4.21 3.04
CA VAL A 241 2.71 -4.69 4.26
C VAL A 241 2.42 -6.19 4.22
N GLY A 242 2.32 -6.76 3.01
CA GLY A 242 1.96 -8.15 2.77
C GLY A 242 3.13 -9.09 2.43
N GLU A 243 4.32 -8.54 2.17
CA GLU A 243 5.51 -9.31 1.80
C GLU A 243 6.78 -8.78 2.46
N ALA A 244 7.68 -9.70 2.82
CA ALA A 244 9.05 -9.40 3.19
C ALA A 244 9.97 -9.62 1.99
N ALA A 245 11.06 -8.83 1.89
CA ALA A 245 12.04 -9.00 0.84
C ALA A 245 13.46 -9.23 1.40
N ASP A 246 14.20 -10.16 0.79
CA ASP A 246 15.50 -10.61 1.29
C ASP A 246 16.64 -9.61 1.04
N TYR A 247 16.39 -8.60 0.23
CA TYR A 247 17.29 -7.48 -0.01
C TYR A 247 17.06 -6.27 0.94
N ARG A 248 16.08 -6.35 1.84
CA ARG A 248 15.78 -5.28 2.78
C ARG A 248 16.69 -5.32 4.01
N PRO A 249 17.03 -4.17 4.63
CA PRO A 249 17.93 -4.11 5.80
C PRO A 249 17.47 -4.96 6.99
N TYR A 250 16.15 -5.14 7.19
CA TYR A 250 15.62 -5.96 8.26
C TYR A 250 15.80 -7.48 8.05
N TRP A 251 16.18 -7.90 6.82
CA TRP A 251 16.30 -9.32 6.50
C TRP A 251 17.46 -9.99 7.23
N GLN A 252 17.21 -11.12 7.86
CA GLN A 252 18.24 -11.92 8.50
C GLN A 252 18.62 -13.09 7.61
N LYS A 253 19.89 -13.22 7.28
CA LYS A 253 20.42 -14.23 6.34
C LYS A 253 19.98 -15.67 6.66
N HIS A 254 19.82 -16.00 7.97
CA HIS A 254 19.40 -17.32 8.37
C HIS A 254 17.92 -17.62 8.04
N TRP A 255 17.08 -16.62 7.72
CA TRP A 255 15.68 -16.85 7.34
C TRP A 255 15.52 -17.60 6.03
N ALA A 256 16.50 -17.53 5.12
CA ALA A 256 16.50 -18.32 3.90
C ALA A 256 16.51 -19.83 4.18
N ALA A 257 17.25 -20.28 5.22
CA ALA A 257 17.38 -21.68 5.60
C ALA A 257 16.36 -22.09 6.69
N LYS A 258 16.08 -21.20 7.65
CA LYS A 258 15.15 -21.45 8.75
C LYS A 258 14.19 -20.28 8.89
N ARG A 259 13.08 -20.37 8.19
CA ARG A 259 12.04 -19.34 8.19
C ARG A 259 11.37 -19.25 9.56
N PRO A 260 11.17 -18.03 10.11
CA PRO A 260 10.31 -17.83 11.26
C PRO A 260 8.84 -18.10 10.89
N ASP A 261 8.00 -18.41 11.87
CA ASP A 261 6.60 -18.81 11.66
C ASP A 261 5.75 -17.80 10.88
N TRP A 262 6.11 -16.52 10.91
CA TRP A 262 5.42 -15.46 10.20
C TRP A 262 5.84 -15.34 8.74
N LEU A 263 6.99 -15.87 8.34
CA LEU A 263 7.52 -15.83 6.97
C LEU A 263 7.03 -17.05 6.19
N ALA A 264 6.10 -16.82 5.28
CA ALA A 264 5.45 -17.89 4.51
C ALA A 264 6.23 -18.24 3.23
N GLN A 265 5.55 -18.61 2.16
CA GLN A 265 6.17 -19.06 0.92
C GLN A 265 6.79 -17.89 0.13
N PRO A 266 7.86 -18.14 -0.64
CA PRO A 266 8.36 -17.15 -1.60
C PRO A 266 7.27 -16.81 -2.64
N ASN A 267 7.29 -15.58 -3.13
CA ASN A 267 6.44 -15.16 -4.23
C ASN A 267 7.13 -15.54 -5.57
N PRO A 268 6.56 -16.49 -6.34
CA PRO A 268 7.20 -16.93 -7.60
C PRO A 268 7.25 -15.82 -8.67
N ALA A 269 6.34 -14.84 -8.61
CA ALA A 269 6.31 -13.71 -9.55
C ALA A 269 7.34 -12.62 -9.21
N TRP A 270 7.86 -12.61 -7.97
CA TRP A 270 8.83 -11.61 -7.49
C TRP A 270 9.95 -12.30 -6.72
N PRO A 271 11.02 -12.76 -7.39
CA PRO A 271 12.17 -13.40 -6.75
C PRO A 271 12.76 -12.50 -5.65
N GLY A 272 13.04 -13.11 -4.50
CA GLY A 272 13.50 -12.37 -3.30
C GLY A 272 12.38 -11.85 -2.40
N SER A 273 11.12 -11.92 -2.83
CA SER A 273 9.95 -11.57 -2.00
C SER A 273 9.29 -12.82 -1.41
N TYR A 274 8.78 -12.68 -0.21
CA TYR A 274 8.16 -13.76 0.57
C TYR A 274 6.85 -13.28 1.18
N ARG A 275 5.79 -14.07 1.05
CA ARG A 275 4.51 -13.83 1.72
C ARG A 275 4.71 -13.80 3.24
N VAL A 276 3.94 -12.97 3.95
CA VAL A 276 4.02 -12.88 5.40
C VAL A 276 2.65 -13.03 6.05
N LYS A 277 2.61 -13.65 7.23
CA LYS A 277 1.42 -13.60 8.10
C LYS A 277 1.37 -12.21 8.75
N TYR A 278 0.82 -11.24 8.03
CA TYR A 278 0.84 -9.80 8.38
C TYR A 278 0.11 -9.48 9.69
N TRP A 279 -0.68 -10.39 10.24
CA TRP A 279 -1.24 -10.33 11.58
C TRP A 279 -0.24 -10.70 12.68
N SER A 280 0.93 -11.20 12.32
CA SER A 280 1.95 -11.64 13.28
C SER A 280 2.65 -10.45 13.94
N ARG A 281 2.76 -10.48 15.29
CA ARG A 281 3.46 -9.43 16.04
C ARG A 281 4.92 -9.23 15.62
N PRO A 282 5.74 -10.27 15.36
CA PRO A 282 7.11 -10.08 14.87
C PRO A 282 7.17 -9.31 13.54
N TRP A 283 6.28 -9.60 12.59
CA TRP A 283 6.21 -8.85 11.34
C TRP A 283 5.79 -7.40 11.57
N ARG A 284 4.75 -7.16 12.37
CA ARG A 284 4.29 -5.79 12.70
C ARG A 284 5.39 -4.94 13.35
N ARG A 285 6.28 -5.55 14.17
CA ARG A 285 7.44 -4.85 14.75
C ARG A 285 8.49 -4.45 13.73
N ILE A 286 8.61 -5.17 12.61
CA ILE A 286 9.45 -4.79 11.47
C ILE A 286 8.84 -3.59 10.76
N LEU A 287 7.51 -3.54 10.67
CA LEU A 287 6.81 -2.45 10.00
C LEU A 287 6.79 -1.15 10.81
N TYR A 288 6.48 -1.21 12.12
CA TYR A 288 6.35 -0.01 12.96
C TYR A 288 6.54 -0.32 14.44
N GLY A 289 6.84 0.73 15.23
CA GLY A 289 6.86 0.67 16.69
C GLY A 289 8.23 0.53 17.32
N SER A 290 9.32 0.72 16.56
CA SER A 290 10.70 0.81 17.05
C SER A 290 11.51 1.72 16.14
N ALA A 291 12.62 2.26 16.65
CA ALA A 291 13.43 3.23 15.90
C ALA A 291 14.04 2.67 14.60
N ASP A 292 14.17 1.36 14.49
CA ASP A 292 14.66 0.60 13.34
C ASP A 292 13.50 -0.06 12.53
N ALA A 293 12.25 0.26 12.86
CA ALA A 293 11.11 -0.18 12.08
C ALA A 293 10.96 0.66 10.80
N TYR A 294 10.51 0.04 9.73
CA TYR A 294 10.53 0.63 8.38
C TYR A 294 9.70 1.93 8.29
N LEU A 295 8.52 1.97 8.91
CA LEU A 295 7.69 3.18 8.96
C LEU A 295 8.34 4.30 9.78
N ASP A 296 9.03 3.95 10.87
CA ASP A 296 9.75 4.91 11.70
C ASP A 296 10.90 5.56 10.93
N GLU A 297 11.67 4.77 10.16
CA GLU A 297 12.71 5.29 9.27
C GLU A 297 12.12 6.20 8.17
N ILE A 298 10.95 5.86 7.59
CA ILE A 298 10.24 6.71 6.62
C ILE A 298 9.86 8.05 7.24
N ILE A 299 9.28 8.04 8.44
CA ILE A 299 8.89 9.26 9.16
C ILE A 299 10.13 10.11 9.50
N ASP A 300 11.19 9.47 9.99
CA ASP A 300 12.43 10.18 10.36
C ASP A 300 13.17 10.73 9.14
N ALA A 301 13.04 10.09 7.97
CA ALA A 301 13.54 10.62 6.70
C ALA A 301 12.73 11.83 6.18
N GLY A 302 11.56 12.13 6.76
CA GLY A 302 10.75 13.30 6.45
C GLY A 302 9.85 13.18 5.23
N PHE A 303 9.46 11.98 4.87
CA PHE A 303 8.42 11.74 3.85
C PHE A 303 7.08 12.31 4.31
N ASP A 304 6.22 12.68 3.36
CA ASP A 304 4.87 13.16 3.62
C ASP A 304 3.90 12.02 3.98
N GLY A 305 4.29 10.78 3.68
CA GLY A 305 3.45 9.61 3.88
C GLY A 305 4.10 8.33 3.39
N ALA A 306 3.33 7.25 3.43
CA ALA A 306 3.71 5.94 2.91
C ALA A 306 2.72 5.43 1.86
N PHE A 307 3.25 4.69 0.90
CA PHE A 307 2.54 3.91 -0.09
C PHE A 307 2.56 2.45 0.37
N LEU A 308 1.41 1.98 0.88
CA LEU A 308 1.25 0.64 1.43
C LEU A 308 0.96 -0.34 0.30
N ASP A 309 1.93 -1.19 0.01
CA ASP A 309 1.83 -2.15 -1.08
C ASP A 309 1.52 -3.57 -0.59
N VAL A 310 1.03 -4.41 -1.51
CA VAL A 310 0.65 -5.81 -1.28
C VAL A 310 -0.48 -5.93 -0.24
N MET A 311 -1.44 -5.01 -0.28
CA MET A 311 -2.63 -5.10 0.58
C MET A 311 -3.57 -6.24 0.17
N ASP A 312 -3.42 -6.77 -1.04
CA ASP A 312 -4.13 -7.95 -1.56
C ASP A 312 -3.55 -9.29 -1.04
N ALA A 313 -2.50 -9.27 -0.23
CA ALA A 313 -1.89 -10.47 0.37
C ALA A 313 -2.90 -11.35 1.14
N TRP A 314 -4.05 -10.80 1.55
CA TRP A 314 -5.12 -11.57 2.18
C TRP A 314 -5.63 -12.71 1.30
N GLN A 315 -5.58 -12.58 -0.03
CA GLN A 315 -5.98 -13.59 -1.00
C GLN A 315 -5.13 -14.87 -0.89
N THR A 316 -3.89 -14.76 -0.43
CA THR A 316 -2.99 -15.90 -0.24
C THR A 316 -3.40 -16.80 0.93
N PHE A 317 -4.21 -16.29 1.85
CA PHE A 317 -4.56 -16.95 3.12
C PHE A 317 -6.05 -17.27 3.24
N GLN A 318 -6.79 -17.23 2.13
CA GLN A 318 -8.19 -17.65 2.05
C GLN A 318 -8.37 -19.17 2.17
#